data_5fd74bf9f47b327a3e7b36015211fb07
#
_entry.id   5fd74bf9f47b327a3e7b36015211fb07
#
_cell.length_a   1.000
_cell.length_b   1.000
_cell.length_c   1.000
_cell.angle_alpha   90.00
_cell.angle_beta   90.00
_cell.angle_gamma   90.00
#
_symmetry.space_group_name_H-M   'P 1'
#
loop_
_entity.id
_entity.type
_entity.pdbx_description
1 polymer ?
#
loop_
_entity_poly.entity_id
_entity_poly.type
_entity_poly.pdbx_seq_one_letter_code
_entity_poly.pdbx_strand_id
1 'polypeptide(L)'
;MQSPFRRRPRLISSNSYAADVAKVIDSATRRIAIVTTTLRDDDPRSQRLIDALCRAGGRGVLISVGADVFTYLEPKEFALRSPKRQPARAYQAMKLERRLKKHGIHFRWLGRTSNVAFSGRTHSKWIIVDDTVYSFGGLNLDRESFDNTDYMLKFDDQELADQLFNVHNCLVSADRGGHAAKSRRLKISPEISVLIDGGLIGDSLIYRRACALAKEASSITLVSQYCPTGKLNRILRRKNADVYFNHWRQANSVNKLLIQFGMLFAKQRTGYTRDRYLHAKFMLFTMPDGREVALSGSHNFMFGSGFLGTREIALETTNKQIIKQLKQFLTDYVA
;
A
#
# COMPACT_ATOMS: atom_id res chain seq x y z
N MET A 1 26.13 13.00 -11.71
CA MET A 1 25.55 11.65 -11.69
C MET A 1 24.20 11.68 -12.38
N GLN A 2 24.05 10.98 -13.50
CA GLN A 2 22.75 10.85 -14.17
C GLN A 2 21.83 9.99 -13.28
N SER A 3 20.55 10.36 -13.18
CA SER A 3 19.54 9.59 -12.46
C SER A 3 19.48 8.18 -13.06
N PRO A 4 19.46 7.10 -12.25
CA PRO A 4 19.34 5.73 -12.76
C PRO A 4 17.98 5.48 -13.45
N PHE A 5 17.05 6.41 -13.34
CA PHE A 5 15.71 6.29 -13.91
C PHE A 5 15.64 6.91 -15.30
N ARG A 6 14.99 6.22 -16.24
CA ARG A 6 14.68 6.70 -17.59
C ARG A 6 13.85 8.00 -17.56
N ARG A 7 13.00 8.16 -16.54
CA ARG A 7 12.29 9.41 -16.17
C ARG A 7 12.34 9.59 -14.66
N ARG A 8 12.27 10.85 -14.20
CA ARG A 8 12.26 11.18 -12.77
C ARG A 8 11.03 10.58 -12.08
N PRO A 9 11.19 9.93 -10.91
CA PRO A 9 10.06 9.44 -10.11
C PRO A 9 9.07 10.58 -9.80
N ARG A 10 7.76 10.25 -9.84
CA ARG A 10 6.70 11.23 -9.58
C ARG A 10 5.74 10.72 -8.51
N LEU A 11 5.34 11.60 -7.60
CA LEU A 11 4.24 11.37 -6.68
C LEU A 11 2.93 11.70 -7.40
N ILE A 12 2.00 10.74 -7.43
CA ILE A 12 0.68 10.88 -8.05
C ILE A 12 -0.35 10.85 -6.93
N SER A 13 -1.05 11.95 -6.72
CA SER A 13 -2.09 12.05 -5.68
C SER A 13 -3.34 11.24 -6.03
N SER A 14 -4.15 10.91 -5.03
CA SER A 14 -5.40 10.17 -5.20
C SER A 14 -6.34 10.79 -6.25
N ASN A 15 -6.33 12.12 -6.42
CA ASN A 15 -7.19 12.83 -7.36
C ASN A 15 -6.86 12.50 -8.84
N SER A 16 -5.57 12.31 -9.17
CA SER A 16 -5.11 12.09 -10.55
C SER A 16 -4.75 10.63 -10.85
N TYR A 17 -4.64 9.80 -9.82
CA TYR A 17 -4.12 8.44 -9.91
C TYR A 17 -4.89 7.57 -10.92
N ALA A 18 -6.20 7.49 -10.79
CA ALA A 18 -7.02 6.62 -11.65
C ALA A 18 -6.90 6.98 -13.13
N ALA A 19 -6.87 8.28 -13.45
CA ALA A 19 -6.75 8.74 -14.82
C ALA A 19 -5.34 8.49 -15.40
N ASP A 20 -4.28 8.72 -14.59
CA ASP A 20 -2.90 8.48 -15.01
C ASP A 20 -2.65 6.98 -15.24
N VAL A 21 -3.13 6.11 -14.35
CA VAL A 21 -3.02 4.65 -14.48
C VAL A 21 -3.80 4.14 -15.69
N ALA A 22 -5.06 4.57 -15.89
CA ALA A 22 -5.87 4.12 -17.02
C ALA A 22 -5.20 4.45 -18.37
N LYS A 23 -4.62 5.66 -18.49
CA LYS A 23 -3.87 6.08 -19.68
C LYS A 23 -2.65 5.17 -19.95
N VAL A 24 -1.92 4.78 -18.90
CA VAL A 24 -0.75 3.91 -19.05
C VAL A 24 -1.19 2.46 -19.38
N ILE A 25 -2.28 1.96 -18.79
CA ILE A 25 -2.87 0.65 -19.15
C ILE A 25 -3.31 0.62 -20.61
N ASP A 26 -3.93 1.71 -21.11
CA ASP A 26 -4.35 1.79 -22.52
C ASP A 26 -3.17 1.76 -23.50
N SER A 27 -1.98 2.19 -23.07
CA SER A 27 -0.73 2.10 -23.88
C SER A 27 0.08 0.82 -23.67
N ALA A 28 -0.38 -0.11 -22.82
CA ALA A 28 0.32 -1.36 -22.52
C ALA A 28 0.44 -2.26 -23.76
N THR A 29 1.62 -2.86 -23.94
CA THR A 29 1.94 -3.73 -25.08
C THR A 29 2.40 -5.14 -24.69
N ARG A 30 2.93 -5.33 -23.48
CA ARG A 30 3.53 -6.59 -23.05
C ARG A 30 2.83 -7.23 -21.85
N ARG A 31 2.83 -6.54 -20.72
CA ARG A 31 2.36 -7.11 -19.44
C ARG A 31 1.75 -6.08 -18.51
N ILE A 32 0.79 -6.54 -17.71
CA ILE A 32 0.25 -5.80 -16.57
C ILE A 32 0.20 -6.72 -15.36
N ALA A 33 0.72 -6.28 -14.20
CA ALA A 33 0.62 -7.01 -12.94
C ALA A 33 0.10 -6.09 -11.83
N ILE A 34 -0.99 -6.48 -11.20
CA ILE A 34 -1.67 -5.70 -10.16
C ILE A 34 -1.76 -6.51 -8.88
N VAL A 35 -1.37 -5.91 -7.75
CA VAL A 35 -1.74 -6.35 -6.41
C VAL A 35 -2.38 -5.19 -5.68
N THR A 36 -3.51 -5.44 -5.04
CA THR A 36 -4.25 -4.45 -4.26
C THR A 36 -4.99 -5.12 -3.10
N THR A 37 -5.24 -4.36 -2.04
CA THR A 37 -6.06 -4.87 -0.93
C THR A 37 -7.54 -4.86 -1.32
N THR A 38 -8.01 -3.80 -1.98
CA THR A 38 -9.40 -3.71 -2.45
C THR A 38 -9.46 -3.36 -3.93
N LEU A 39 -10.36 -4.04 -4.64
CA LEU A 39 -10.69 -3.79 -6.05
C LEU A 39 -12.21 -3.84 -6.18
N ARG A 40 -12.84 -2.72 -6.49
CA ARG A 40 -14.29 -2.62 -6.61
C ARG A 40 -14.70 -1.87 -7.86
N ASP A 41 -15.87 -2.22 -8.38
CA ASP A 41 -16.57 -1.54 -9.48
C ASP A 41 -17.64 -0.60 -8.88
N ASP A 42 -17.26 0.30 -7.98
CA ASP A 42 -18.15 1.11 -7.16
C ASP A 42 -18.06 2.63 -7.43
N ASP A 43 -17.23 3.02 -8.40
CA ASP A 43 -16.97 4.42 -8.73
C ASP A 43 -16.56 4.56 -10.21
N PRO A 44 -16.93 5.67 -10.91
CA PRO A 44 -16.53 5.89 -12.29
C PRO A 44 -15.01 5.84 -12.53
N ARG A 45 -14.19 6.18 -11.52
CA ARG A 45 -12.73 6.11 -11.61
C ARG A 45 -12.24 4.66 -11.62
N SER A 46 -12.79 3.79 -10.74
CA SER A 46 -12.48 2.36 -10.74
C SER A 46 -13.02 1.66 -11.98
N GLN A 47 -14.21 2.02 -12.46
CA GLN A 47 -14.80 1.52 -13.70
C GLN A 47 -13.89 1.81 -14.90
N ARG A 48 -13.38 3.05 -15.02
CA ARG A 48 -12.43 3.43 -16.07
C ARG A 48 -11.18 2.55 -16.07
N LEU A 49 -10.63 2.23 -14.89
CA LEU A 49 -9.47 1.33 -14.75
C LEU A 49 -9.81 -0.10 -15.18
N ILE A 50 -10.96 -0.61 -14.75
CA ILE A 50 -11.45 -1.96 -15.11
C ILE A 50 -11.68 -2.04 -16.62
N ASP A 51 -12.28 -1.02 -17.23
CA ASP A 51 -12.49 -0.93 -18.67
C ASP A 51 -11.17 -0.90 -19.44
N ALA A 52 -10.17 -0.14 -18.97
CA ALA A 52 -8.85 -0.11 -19.56
C ALA A 52 -8.15 -1.49 -19.49
N LEU A 53 -8.27 -2.21 -18.36
CA LEU A 53 -7.78 -3.59 -18.23
C LEU A 53 -8.47 -4.54 -19.22
N CYS A 54 -9.79 -4.44 -19.37
CA CYS A 54 -10.55 -5.25 -20.34
C CYS A 54 -10.09 -4.95 -21.78
N ARG A 55 -9.89 -3.68 -22.15
CA ARG A 55 -9.34 -3.31 -23.46
C ARG A 55 -7.92 -3.85 -23.67
N ALA A 56 -7.06 -3.76 -22.66
CA ALA A 56 -5.69 -4.31 -22.73
C ALA A 56 -5.70 -5.84 -22.90
N GLY A 57 -6.59 -6.56 -22.18
CA GLY A 57 -6.80 -8.00 -22.37
C GLY A 57 -7.25 -8.33 -23.79
N GLY A 58 -8.20 -7.55 -24.36
CA GLY A 58 -8.63 -7.69 -25.75
C GLY A 58 -7.53 -7.46 -26.79
N ARG A 59 -6.47 -6.72 -26.45
CA ARG A 59 -5.26 -6.55 -27.29
C ARG A 59 -4.22 -7.68 -27.12
N GLY A 60 -4.48 -8.66 -26.26
CA GLY A 60 -3.54 -9.77 -26.00
C GLY A 60 -2.42 -9.44 -24.99
N VAL A 61 -2.52 -8.34 -24.23
CA VAL A 61 -1.57 -8.02 -23.16
C VAL A 61 -1.68 -9.08 -22.05
N LEU A 62 -0.54 -9.59 -21.56
CA LEU A 62 -0.50 -10.53 -20.43
C LEU A 62 -0.89 -9.80 -19.13
N ILE A 63 -2.04 -10.13 -18.55
CA ILE A 63 -2.56 -9.44 -17.37
C ILE A 63 -2.74 -10.40 -16.20
N SER A 64 -2.12 -10.08 -15.05
CA SER A 64 -2.28 -10.79 -13.79
C SER A 64 -2.75 -9.83 -12.69
N VAL A 65 -3.89 -10.12 -12.08
CA VAL A 65 -4.51 -9.30 -11.02
C VAL A 65 -4.72 -10.14 -9.77
N GLY A 66 -4.09 -9.73 -8.67
CA GLY A 66 -4.31 -10.25 -7.32
C GLY A 66 -5.02 -9.21 -6.47
N ALA A 67 -6.23 -9.49 -6.00
CA ALA A 67 -6.95 -8.66 -5.05
C ALA A 67 -7.20 -9.44 -3.75
N ASP A 68 -6.99 -8.79 -2.59
CA ASP A 68 -7.22 -9.45 -1.31
C ASP A 68 -8.72 -9.65 -1.06
N VAL A 69 -9.07 -10.74 -0.36
CA VAL A 69 -10.46 -11.05 0.00
C VAL A 69 -11.12 -9.98 0.88
N PHE A 70 -10.37 -9.01 1.42
CA PHE A 70 -10.94 -7.79 2.03
C PHE A 70 -11.82 -6.98 1.07
N THR A 71 -11.68 -7.19 -0.25
CA THR A 71 -12.57 -6.60 -1.25
C THR A 71 -14.04 -6.90 -0.95
N TYR A 72 -14.35 -8.13 -0.54
CA TYR A 72 -15.74 -8.58 -0.34
C TYR A 72 -16.07 -9.04 1.09
N LEU A 73 -15.08 -9.27 1.96
CA LEU A 73 -15.33 -9.58 3.37
C LEU A 73 -15.60 -8.30 4.15
N GLU A 74 -16.74 -8.22 4.80
CA GLU A 74 -17.04 -7.15 5.76
C GLU A 74 -16.59 -7.53 7.17
N PRO A 75 -16.11 -6.57 7.99
CA PRO A 75 -15.71 -6.85 9.36
C PRO A 75 -16.80 -7.50 10.22
N LYS A 76 -18.06 -7.17 9.94
CA LYS A 76 -19.22 -7.77 10.63
C LYS A 76 -19.44 -9.25 10.27
N GLU A 77 -18.93 -9.69 9.11
CA GLU A 77 -19.10 -11.06 8.61
C GLU A 77 -18.04 -12.01 9.17
N PHE A 78 -16.92 -11.50 9.70
CA PHE A 78 -15.96 -12.31 10.43
C PHE A 78 -16.56 -12.95 11.69
N ALA A 79 -17.54 -12.28 12.32
CA ALA A 79 -18.17 -12.73 13.56
C ALA A 79 -19.48 -13.53 13.35
N LEU A 80 -20.16 -13.34 12.20
CA LEU A 80 -21.50 -13.90 11.94
C LEU A 80 -21.54 -14.52 10.55
N ARG A 81 -20.92 -15.69 10.36
CA ARG A 81 -21.09 -16.51 9.16
C ARG A 81 -22.53 -17.07 9.10
N SER A 82 -23.45 -16.28 8.56
CA SER A 82 -24.75 -16.81 8.17
C SER A 82 -24.67 -17.39 6.77
N PRO A 83 -24.94 -18.69 6.57
CA PRO A 83 -24.83 -19.34 5.27
C PRO A 83 -25.91 -18.96 4.26
N LYS A 84 -26.87 -18.12 4.63
CA LYS A 84 -28.12 -17.90 3.84
C LYS A 84 -28.21 -16.63 3.01
N ARG A 85 -27.28 -15.67 3.08
CA ARG A 85 -27.25 -14.47 2.22
C ARG A 85 -25.83 -14.15 1.84
N GLN A 86 -25.52 -14.30 0.54
CA GLN A 86 -24.29 -13.69 0.02
C GLN A 86 -24.45 -12.17 0.13
N PRO A 87 -23.56 -11.46 0.84
CA PRO A 87 -23.62 -10.02 0.93
C PRO A 87 -23.55 -9.40 -0.47
N ALA A 88 -24.22 -8.28 -0.67
CA ALA A 88 -24.23 -7.58 -1.97
C ALA A 88 -22.80 -7.33 -2.49
N ARG A 89 -21.86 -7.06 -1.57
CA ARG A 89 -20.44 -6.86 -1.87
C ARG A 89 -19.76 -8.11 -2.45
N ALA A 90 -20.05 -9.30 -1.92
CA ALA A 90 -19.51 -10.56 -2.43
C ALA A 90 -20.06 -10.87 -3.83
N TYR A 91 -21.34 -10.58 -4.06
CA TYR A 91 -21.96 -10.74 -5.39
C TYR A 91 -21.32 -9.81 -6.42
N GLN A 92 -21.10 -8.53 -6.09
CA GLN A 92 -20.42 -7.58 -6.98
C GLN A 92 -18.98 -8.01 -7.28
N ALA A 93 -18.24 -8.49 -6.27
CA ALA A 93 -16.89 -9.02 -6.45
C ALA A 93 -16.85 -10.22 -7.41
N MET A 94 -17.81 -11.16 -7.28
CA MET A 94 -17.93 -12.29 -8.22
C MET A 94 -18.28 -11.84 -9.64
N LYS A 95 -19.13 -10.83 -9.79
CA LYS A 95 -19.47 -10.25 -11.11
C LYS A 95 -18.22 -9.63 -11.76
N LEU A 96 -17.44 -8.87 -10.98
CA LEU A 96 -16.19 -8.28 -11.42
C LEU A 96 -15.17 -9.35 -11.83
N GLU A 97 -14.97 -10.38 -11.00
CA GLU A 97 -14.08 -11.51 -11.33
C GLU A 97 -14.44 -12.16 -12.66
N ARG A 98 -15.74 -12.46 -12.88
CA ARG A 98 -16.23 -13.05 -14.14
C ARG A 98 -15.96 -12.12 -15.32
N ARG A 99 -16.18 -10.81 -15.15
CA ARG A 99 -15.91 -9.81 -16.18
C ARG A 99 -14.44 -9.80 -16.58
N LEU A 100 -13.52 -9.74 -15.61
CA LEU A 100 -12.08 -9.73 -15.85
C LEU A 100 -11.62 -11.01 -16.55
N LYS A 101 -12.05 -12.18 -16.06
CA LYS A 101 -11.71 -13.49 -16.65
C LYS A 101 -12.23 -13.65 -18.07
N LYS A 102 -13.42 -13.11 -18.40
CA LYS A 102 -13.97 -13.12 -19.77
C LYS A 102 -13.08 -12.39 -20.77
N HIS A 103 -12.29 -11.41 -20.31
CA HIS A 103 -11.34 -10.64 -21.13
C HIS A 103 -9.91 -11.19 -21.07
N GLY A 104 -9.72 -12.47 -20.71
CA GLY A 104 -8.40 -13.11 -20.69
C GLY A 104 -7.49 -12.70 -19.54
N ILE A 105 -8.02 -12.01 -18.52
CA ILE A 105 -7.25 -11.55 -17.37
C ILE A 105 -7.11 -12.67 -16.35
N HIS A 106 -5.87 -13.01 -15.98
CA HIS A 106 -5.57 -13.94 -14.89
C HIS A 106 -5.87 -13.28 -13.55
N PHE A 107 -7.11 -13.49 -13.07
CA PHE A 107 -7.59 -12.89 -11.81
C PHE A 107 -7.56 -13.91 -10.66
N ARG A 108 -7.10 -13.45 -9.48
CA ARG A 108 -7.06 -14.26 -8.26
C ARG A 108 -7.41 -13.46 -7.00
N TRP A 109 -8.26 -14.06 -6.16
CA TRP A 109 -8.45 -13.61 -4.77
C TRP A 109 -7.30 -14.11 -3.90
N LEU A 110 -6.58 -13.16 -3.26
CA LEU A 110 -5.46 -13.43 -2.35
C LEU A 110 -5.97 -13.55 -0.89
N GLY A 111 -5.27 -14.32 -0.07
CA GLY A 111 -5.58 -14.51 1.34
C GLY A 111 -6.74 -15.47 1.63
N ARG A 112 -7.20 -16.26 0.64
CA ARG A 112 -8.29 -17.26 0.83
C ARG A 112 -7.88 -18.43 1.71
N THR A 113 -6.61 -18.82 1.67
CA THR A 113 -6.06 -19.99 2.35
C THR A 113 -5.56 -19.70 3.77
N SER A 114 -5.63 -18.44 4.21
CA SER A 114 -5.20 -18.05 5.55
C SER A 114 -6.18 -18.58 6.59
N ASN A 115 -5.70 -19.45 7.48
CA ASN A 115 -6.46 -19.97 8.63
C ASN A 115 -6.52 -18.98 9.81
N VAL A 116 -5.67 -17.96 9.81
CA VAL A 116 -5.63 -16.89 10.82
C VAL A 116 -6.11 -15.61 10.17
N ALA A 117 -7.04 -14.89 10.80
CA ALA A 117 -7.79 -13.77 10.24
C ALA A 117 -6.94 -12.70 9.51
N PHE A 118 -5.68 -12.52 9.88
CA PHE A 118 -4.80 -11.50 9.30
C PHE A 118 -3.49 -12.06 8.72
N SER A 119 -3.10 -13.30 9.03
CA SER A 119 -1.85 -13.90 8.54
C SER A 119 -1.93 -14.18 7.05
N GLY A 120 -0.88 -13.82 6.32
CA GLY A 120 -0.81 -14.00 4.86
C GLY A 120 -1.72 -13.08 4.05
N ARG A 121 -2.45 -12.15 4.69
CA ARG A 121 -3.29 -11.17 3.99
C ARG A 121 -2.42 -10.15 3.28
N THR A 122 -2.87 -9.70 2.14
CA THR A 122 -2.12 -8.76 1.31
C THR A 122 -2.58 -7.33 1.55
N HIS A 123 -1.66 -6.53 2.11
CA HIS A 123 -1.79 -5.09 2.17
C HIS A 123 -0.80 -4.37 1.24
N SER A 124 0.03 -5.13 0.54
CA SER A 124 0.89 -4.62 -0.55
C SER A 124 0.07 -4.07 -1.70
N LYS A 125 0.58 -3.02 -2.35
CA LYS A 125 -0.08 -2.34 -3.48
C LYS A 125 0.92 -1.99 -4.55
N TRP A 126 0.68 -2.50 -5.76
CA TRP A 126 1.39 -2.08 -6.96
C TRP A 126 0.57 -2.29 -8.22
N ILE A 127 0.84 -1.46 -9.21
CA ILE A 127 0.44 -1.65 -10.59
C ILE A 127 1.70 -1.54 -11.43
N ILE A 128 2.03 -2.60 -12.14
CA ILE A 128 3.14 -2.67 -13.08
C ILE A 128 2.53 -2.73 -14.47
N VAL A 129 2.89 -1.81 -15.35
CA VAL A 129 2.49 -1.77 -16.76
C VAL A 129 3.74 -1.62 -17.59
N ASP A 130 4.12 -2.67 -18.28
CA ASP A 130 5.39 -2.79 -19.02
C ASP A 130 6.59 -2.40 -18.12
N ASP A 131 7.18 -1.22 -18.30
CA ASP A 131 8.30 -0.69 -17.52
C ASP A 131 7.86 0.40 -16.51
N THR A 132 6.58 0.69 -16.44
CA THR A 132 6.03 1.68 -15.50
C THR A 132 5.52 0.99 -14.23
N VAL A 133 5.90 1.50 -13.07
CA VAL A 133 5.49 1.01 -11.76
C VAL A 133 4.78 2.10 -10.98
N TYR A 134 3.60 1.80 -10.45
CA TYR A 134 2.93 2.56 -9.39
C TYR A 134 2.95 1.75 -8.10
N SER A 135 3.61 2.24 -7.07
CA SER A 135 3.71 1.56 -5.77
C SER A 135 4.13 2.52 -4.65
N PHE A 136 4.43 1.98 -3.50
CA PHE A 136 5.00 2.67 -2.34
C PHE A 136 4.13 3.81 -1.77
N GLY A 137 2.82 3.70 -1.94
CA GLY A 137 1.77 4.50 -1.32
C GLY A 137 0.65 3.62 -0.80
N GLY A 138 -0.50 4.21 -0.48
CA GLY A 138 -1.61 3.51 0.16
C GLY A 138 -2.82 3.23 -0.73
N LEU A 139 -2.89 3.77 -1.97
CA LEU A 139 -4.08 3.73 -2.81
C LEU A 139 -4.46 2.30 -3.22
N ASN A 140 -5.74 1.98 -3.04
CA ASN A 140 -6.39 0.82 -3.63
C ASN A 140 -7.20 1.24 -4.87
N LEU A 141 -8.00 0.30 -5.41
CA LEU A 141 -8.79 0.49 -6.62
C LEU A 141 -10.30 0.49 -6.27
N ASP A 142 -10.70 1.47 -5.46
CA ASP A 142 -12.08 1.67 -5.02
C ASP A 142 -12.36 3.15 -4.70
N ARG A 143 -13.64 3.49 -4.57
CA ARG A 143 -14.12 4.85 -4.28
C ARG A 143 -13.45 5.44 -3.03
N GLU A 144 -13.46 4.69 -1.94
CA GLU A 144 -12.93 5.15 -0.65
C GLU A 144 -11.47 5.59 -0.77
N SER A 145 -10.64 4.80 -1.44
CA SER A 145 -9.22 5.12 -1.64
C SER A 145 -9.00 6.38 -2.47
N PHE A 146 -9.82 6.61 -3.51
CA PHE A 146 -9.69 7.82 -4.34
C PHE A 146 -10.18 9.09 -3.61
N ASP A 147 -11.07 8.95 -2.62
CA ASP A 147 -11.58 10.05 -1.82
C ASP A 147 -10.68 10.38 -0.61
N ASN A 148 -9.72 9.54 -0.28
CA ASN A 148 -8.79 9.75 0.83
C ASN A 148 -7.61 10.65 0.48
N THR A 149 -6.97 11.25 1.50
CA THR A 149 -5.65 11.88 1.38
C THR A 149 -4.59 10.80 1.27
N ASP A 150 -4.17 10.52 0.02
CA ASP A 150 -3.23 9.44 -0.29
C ASP A 150 -2.52 9.68 -1.63
N TYR A 151 -1.53 8.87 -1.93
CA TYR A 151 -0.74 8.93 -3.15
C TYR A 151 -0.17 7.57 -3.56
N MET A 152 0.40 7.49 -4.77
CA MET A 152 1.36 6.47 -5.22
C MET A 152 2.59 7.13 -5.80
N LEU A 153 3.75 6.49 -5.66
CA LEU A 153 4.94 6.85 -6.41
C LEU A 153 4.92 6.14 -7.76
N LYS A 154 5.17 6.88 -8.84
CA LYS A 154 5.30 6.39 -10.22
C LYS A 154 6.75 6.41 -10.64
N PHE A 155 7.21 5.28 -11.18
CA PHE A 155 8.54 5.07 -11.73
C PHE A 155 8.42 4.60 -13.17
N ASP A 156 9.21 5.14 -14.07
CA ASP A 156 9.42 4.61 -15.42
C ASP A 156 10.83 3.98 -15.43
N ASP A 157 10.92 2.70 -14.99
CA ASP A 157 12.16 1.98 -14.74
C ASP A 157 11.98 0.48 -14.96
N GLN A 158 12.69 -0.06 -15.94
CA GLN A 158 12.58 -1.46 -16.36
C GLN A 158 13.08 -2.41 -15.27
N GLU A 159 14.21 -2.10 -14.61
CA GLU A 159 14.79 -2.99 -13.60
C GLU A 159 13.86 -3.12 -12.39
N LEU A 160 13.32 -1.99 -11.91
CA LEU A 160 12.32 -2.00 -10.84
C LEU A 160 11.06 -2.77 -11.24
N ALA A 161 10.57 -2.56 -12.48
CA ALA A 161 9.39 -3.26 -12.98
C ALA A 161 9.61 -4.76 -13.07
N ASP A 162 10.78 -5.22 -13.57
CA ASP A 162 11.12 -6.64 -13.67
C ASP A 162 11.28 -7.29 -12.30
N GLN A 163 11.97 -6.63 -11.37
CA GLN A 163 12.11 -7.13 -9.99
C GLN A 163 10.76 -7.23 -9.27
N LEU A 164 9.90 -6.21 -9.38
CA LEU A 164 8.57 -6.26 -8.79
C LEU A 164 7.62 -7.24 -9.48
N PHE A 165 7.78 -7.48 -10.79
CA PHE A 165 7.05 -8.53 -11.50
C PHE A 165 7.43 -9.91 -10.99
N ASN A 166 8.71 -10.17 -10.70
CA ASN A 166 9.15 -11.40 -10.04
C ASN A 166 8.57 -11.54 -8.63
N VAL A 167 8.51 -10.43 -7.87
CA VAL A 167 7.85 -10.40 -6.55
C VAL A 167 6.38 -10.75 -6.67
N HIS A 168 5.69 -10.20 -7.68
CA HIS A 168 4.28 -10.49 -7.96
C HIS A 168 4.05 -11.99 -8.21
N ASN A 169 4.84 -12.61 -9.07
CA ASN A 169 4.73 -14.04 -9.38
C ASN A 169 4.99 -14.90 -8.14
N CYS A 170 6.02 -14.57 -7.35
CA CYS A 170 6.31 -15.27 -6.09
C CYS A 170 5.15 -15.13 -5.09
N LEU A 171 4.55 -13.92 -4.95
CA LEU A 171 3.43 -13.67 -4.05
C LEU A 171 2.20 -14.48 -4.46
N VAL A 172 1.84 -14.44 -5.74
CA VAL A 172 0.68 -15.17 -6.27
C VAL A 172 0.87 -16.68 -6.14
N SER A 173 2.09 -17.19 -6.36
CA SER A 173 2.43 -18.60 -6.20
C SER A 173 2.39 -19.02 -4.73
N ALA A 174 3.01 -18.25 -3.82
CA ALA A 174 3.00 -18.52 -2.40
C ALA A 174 1.58 -18.50 -1.82
N ASP A 175 0.74 -17.56 -2.24
CA ASP A 175 -0.66 -17.48 -1.84
C ASP A 175 -1.46 -18.72 -2.28
N ARG A 176 -1.16 -19.27 -3.47
CA ARG A 176 -1.76 -20.51 -3.96
C ARG A 176 -1.46 -21.69 -3.02
N GLY A 177 -0.22 -21.78 -2.52
CA GLY A 177 0.21 -22.82 -1.58
C GLY A 177 -0.17 -22.56 -0.12
N GLY A 178 -0.81 -21.42 0.20
CA GLY A 178 -1.09 -21.03 1.58
C GLY A 178 0.15 -20.64 2.39
N HIS A 179 1.27 -20.34 1.74
CA HIS A 179 2.56 -20.09 2.39
C HIS A 179 2.81 -18.62 2.62
N ALA A 180 3.35 -18.30 3.80
CA ALA A 180 4.00 -17.03 4.09
C ALA A 180 5.50 -17.12 3.76
N ALA A 181 6.09 -16.01 3.34
CA ALA A 181 7.51 -15.92 3.07
C ALA A 181 8.23 -15.05 4.11
N LYS A 182 9.54 -15.22 4.27
CA LYS A 182 10.36 -14.31 5.06
C LYS A 182 10.41 -12.95 4.39
N SER A 183 10.48 -11.91 5.23
CA SER A 183 10.68 -10.54 4.77
C SER A 183 12.04 -10.38 4.10
N ARG A 184 12.12 -9.55 3.06
CA ARG A 184 13.35 -9.36 2.27
C ARG A 184 13.54 -7.92 1.81
N ARG A 185 14.79 -7.57 1.51
CA ARG A 185 15.19 -6.29 0.92
C ARG A 185 15.70 -6.53 -0.50
N LEU A 186 15.22 -5.71 -1.44
CA LEU A 186 15.74 -5.64 -2.80
C LEU A 186 16.46 -4.30 -2.95
N LYS A 187 17.73 -4.33 -3.33
CA LYS A 187 18.51 -3.12 -3.62
C LYS A 187 18.36 -2.80 -5.11
N ILE A 188 17.68 -1.71 -5.43
CA ILE A 188 17.46 -1.26 -6.81
C ILE A 188 18.59 -0.35 -7.26
N SER A 189 19.02 0.57 -6.38
CA SER A 189 20.12 1.48 -6.65
C SER A 189 20.83 1.87 -5.33
N PRO A 190 21.92 2.63 -5.35
CA PRO A 190 22.54 3.14 -4.13
C PRO A 190 21.60 3.95 -3.25
N GLU A 191 20.62 4.64 -3.84
CA GLU A 191 19.66 5.52 -3.15
C GLU A 191 18.31 4.84 -2.87
N ILE A 192 18.02 3.65 -3.45
CA ILE A 192 16.69 3.03 -3.43
C ILE A 192 16.78 1.57 -3.05
N SER A 193 16.02 1.20 -2.04
CA SER A 193 15.76 -0.19 -1.65
C SER A 193 14.27 -0.42 -1.48
N VAL A 194 13.79 -1.56 -1.93
CA VAL A 194 12.43 -2.04 -1.68
C VAL A 194 12.44 -3.02 -0.52
N LEU A 195 11.61 -2.76 0.47
CA LEU A 195 11.39 -3.62 1.63
C LEU A 195 10.07 -4.37 1.44
N ILE A 196 10.08 -5.68 1.62
CA ILE A 196 8.91 -6.54 1.43
C ILE A 196 8.73 -7.39 2.68
N ASP A 197 7.58 -7.23 3.32
CA ASP A 197 7.13 -8.14 4.36
C ASP A 197 6.37 -9.30 3.71
N GLY A 198 6.85 -10.51 3.93
CA GLY A 198 6.38 -11.71 3.23
C GLY A 198 5.15 -12.38 3.85
N GLY A 199 4.61 -11.83 4.95
CA GLY A 199 3.42 -12.34 5.62
C GLY A 199 3.70 -13.38 6.71
N LEU A 200 4.95 -13.63 7.09
CA LEU A 200 5.29 -14.48 8.21
C LEU A 200 5.01 -13.76 9.53
N ILE A 201 4.31 -14.43 10.44
CA ILE A 201 3.96 -13.90 11.77
C ILE A 201 5.22 -13.48 12.52
N GLY A 202 5.22 -12.27 13.07
CA GLY A 202 6.35 -11.71 13.81
C GLY A 202 7.52 -11.20 12.95
N ASP A 203 7.47 -11.39 11.64
CA ASP A 203 8.55 -10.99 10.72
C ASP A 203 8.14 -9.77 9.87
N SER A 204 8.36 -8.54 10.38
CA SER A 204 8.25 -7.31 9.60
C SER A 204 9.59 -6.61 9.51
N LEU A 205 10.18 -6.63 8.33
CA LEU A 205 11.40 -5.88 8.01
C LEU A 205 11.12 -4.38 7.99
N ILE A 206 9.95 -3.98 7.46
CA ILE A 206 9.54 -2.57 7.38
C ILE A 206 9.46 -1.95 8.77
N TYR A 207 8.78 -2.60 9.71
CA TYR A 207 8.66 -2.10 11.09
C TYR A 207 10.01 -2.06 11.82
N ARG A 208 10.83 -3.12 11.66
CA ARG A 208 12.19 -3.15 12.23
C ARG A 208 13.04 -2.02 11.68
N ARG A 209 12.96 -1.75 10.36
CA ARG A 209 13.74 -0.70 9.72
C ARG A 209 13.27 0.69 10.13
N ALA A 210 11.95 0.93 10.24
CA ALA A 210 11.39 2.15 10.79
C ALA A 210 11.92 2.44 12.22
N CYS A 211 11.94 1.42 13.08
CA CYS A 211 12.50 1.54 14.44
C CYS A 211 14.00 1.83 14.45
N ALA A 212 14.78 1.24 13.54
CA ALA A 212 16.22 1.47 13.45
C ALA A 212 16.52 2.91 13.01
N LEU A 213 15.92 3.36 11.90
CA LEU A 213 16.07 4.74 11.41
C LEU A 213 15.60 5.76 12.45
N ALA A 214 14.46 5.52 13.11
CA ALA A 214 13.96 6.42 14.14
C ALA A 214 14.88 6.55 15.36
N LYS A 215 15.62 5.51 15.72
CA LYS A 215 16.62 5.59 16.81
C LYS A 215 17.80 6.49 16.45
N GLU A 216 18.28 6.40 15.23
CA GLU A 216 19.46 7.11 14.73
C GLU A 216 19.13 8.57 14.39
N ALA A 217 17.95 8.86 13.84
CA ALA A 217 17.56 10.17 13.35
C ALA A 217 17.59 11.27 14.43
N SER A 218 17.99 12.48 14.07
CA SER A 218 17.88 13.69 14.87
C SER A 218 16.48 14.30 14.83
N SER A 219 15.78 14.21 13.69
CA SER A 219 14.40 14.68 13.51
C SER A 219 13.59 13.62 12.77
N ILE A 220 12.28 13.50 13.10
CA ILE A 220 11.39 12.48 12.55
C ILE A 220 10.04 13.10 12.30
N THR A 221 9.50 12.89 11.09
CA THR A 221 8.09 13.10 10.78
C THR A 221 7.46 11.76 10.42
N LEU A 222 6.31 11.43 11.00
CA LEU A 222 5.52 10.26 10.67
C LEU A 222 4.14 10.69 10.18
N VAL A 223 3.74 10.14 9.02
CA VAL A 223 2.39 10.21 8.48
C VAL A 223 1.85 8.77 8.37
N SER A 224 0.67 8.51 8.92
CA SER A 224 0.08 7.18 8.93
C SER A 224 -1.43 7.25 9.04
N GLN A 225 -2.13 6.20 8.63
CA GLN A 225 -3.57 6.08 8.83
C GLN A 225 -3.94 5.95 10.31
N TYR A 226 -3.14 5.22 11.07
CA TYR A 226 -3.38 4.88 12.48
C TYR A 226 -2.30 5.43 13.39
N CYS A 227 -2.63 5.55 14.67
CA CYS A 227 -1.67 5.85 15.73
C CYS A 227 -0.53 4.83 15.75
N PRO A 228 0.75 5.24 15.73
CA PRO A 228 1.87 4.32 15.86
C PRO A 228 1.85 3.61 17.23
N THR A 229 2.25 2.34 17.26
CA THR A 229 2.21 1.51 18.49
C THR A 229 3.54 0.82 18.76
N GLY A 230 3.68 0.25 19.94
CA GLY A 230 4.83 -0.56 20.33
C GLY A 230 6.15 0.21 20.46
N LYS A 231 7.25 -0.42 20.02
CA LYS A 231 8.61 0.13 20.13
C LYS A 231 8.77 1.45 19.37
N LEU A 232 8.20 1.53 18.16
CA LEU A 232 8.27 2.74 17.33
C LEU A 232 7.66 3.94 18.06
N ASN A 233 6.44 3.80 18.61
CA ASN A 233 5.79 4.88 19.36
C ASN A 233 6.63 5.38 20.53
N ARG A 234 7.29 4.46 21.28
CA ARG A 234 8.19 4.84 22.38
C ARG A 234 9.37 5.70 21.91
N ILE A 235 9.93 5.39 20.73
CA ILE A 235 11.03 6.15 20.14
C ILE A 235 10.53 7.53 19.70
N LEU A 236 9.42 7.60 18.97
CA LEU A 236 8.84 8.84 18.47
C LEU A 236 8.55 9.83 19.61
N ARG A 237 7.96 9.35 20.71
CA ARG A 237 7.68 10.18 21.89
C ARG A 237 8.95 10.71 22.55
N ARG A 238 10.00 9.88 22.69
CA ARG A 238 11.28 10.29 23.30
C ARG A 238 12.01 11.34 22.46
N LYS A 239 11.77 11.34 21.14
CA LYS A 239 12.41 12.26 20.20
C LYS A 239 11.53 13.45 19.81
N ASN A 240 10.35 13.60 20.45
CA ASN A 240 9.37 14.66 20.14
C ASN A 240 9.10 14.76 18.64
N ALA A 241 8.86 13.61 18.00
CA ALA A 241 8.62 13.52 16.57
C ALA A 241 7.29 14.17 16.18
N ASP A 242 7.23 14.75 14.97
CA ASP A 242 6.00 15.22 14.36
C ASP A 242 5.18 14.01 13.87
N VAL A 243 3.96 13.85 14.38
CA VAL A 243 3.14 12.66 14.12
C VAL A 243 1.75 13.05 13.63
N TYR A 244 1.40 12.57 12.44
CA TYR A 244 0.14 12.84 11.77
C TYR A 244 -0.59 11.52 11.52
N PHE A 245 -1.80 11.37 12.10
CA PHE A 245 -2.70 10.24 11.87
C PHE A 245 -4.14 10.67 12.11
N ASN A 246 -5.13 9.90 11.64
CA ASN A 246 -6.54 10.26 11.83
C ASN A 246 -6.91 10.34 13.30
N HIS A 247 -7.70 11.33 13.66
CA HIS A 247 -8.41 11.33 14.93
C HIS A 247 -9.56 10.30 14.86
N TRP A 248 -9.86 9.61 15.96
CA TRP A 248 -10.89 8.57 16.00
C TRP A 248 -12.29 9.04 15.53
N ARG A 249 -12.58 10.34 15.62
CA ARG A 249 -13.83 10.94 15.13
C ARG A 249 -13.96 10.95 13.61
N GLN A 250 -12.84 10.89 12.88
CA GLN A 250 -12.81 10.89 11.42
C GLN A 250 -12.99 9.48 10.83
N ALA A 251 -12.94 8.44 11.67
CA ALA A 251 -12.94 7.04 11.22
C ALA A 251 -14.31 6.38 11.45
N ASN A 252 -14.63 5.41 10.58
CA ASN A 252 -15.85 4.62 10.66
C ASN A 252 -15.64 3.31 11.45
N SER A 253 -16.64 2.90 12.22
CA SER A 253 -16.79 1.58 12.86
C SER A 253 -15.49 0.97 13.42
N VAL A 254 -14.92 -0.06 12.77
CA VAL A 254 -13.74 -0.80 13.24
C VAL A 254 -12.48 0.07 13.28
N ASN A 255 -12.28 0.94 12.29
CA ASN A 255 -11.14 1.86 12.26
C ASN A 255 -11.20 2.85 13.43
N LYS A 256 -12.39 3.31 13.79
CA LYS A 256 -12.63 4.18 14.96
C LYS A 256 -12.12 3.52 16.25
N LEU A 257 -12.50 2.27 16.50
CA LEU A 257 -12.06 1.53 17.68
C LEU A 257 -10.53 1.32 17.67
N LEU A 258 -9.95 0.93 16.54
CA LEU A 258 -8.49 0.73 16.40
C LEU A 258 -7.71 2.01 16.70
N ILE A 259 -8.18 3.15 16.17
CA ILE A 259 -7.52 4.45 16.41
C ILE A 259 -7.71 4.86 17.86
N GLN A 260 -8.92 4.73 18.42
CA GLN A 260 -9.23 5.10 19.81
C GLN A 260 -8.40 4.31 20.81
N PHE A 261 -8.32 2.98 20.67
CA PHE A 261 -7.44 2.14 21.48
C PHE A 261 -5.96 2.48 21.27
N GLY A 262 -5.54 2.69 20.01
CA GLY A 262 -4.19 3.10 19.70
C GLY A 262 -3.81 4.40 20.41
N MET A 263 -4.65 5.44 20.36
CA MET A 263 -4.42 6.73 21.01
C MET A 263 -4.37 6.58 22.55
N LEU A 264 -5.27 5.80 23.13
CA LEU A 264 -5.33 5.59 24.57
C LEU A 264 -4.07 4.92 25.11
N PHE A 265 -3.67 3.79 24.50
CA PHE A 265 -2.50 3.03 24.95
C PHE A 265 -1.16 3.66 24.56
N ALA A 266 -1.09 4.29 23.40
CA ALA A 266 0.15 4.92 22.93
C ALA A 266 0.40 6.27 23.58
N LYS A 267 -0.61 6.91 24.19
CA LYS A 267 -0.53 8.27 24.75
C LYS A 267 0.07 9.25 23.72
N GLN A 268 -0.29 9.10 22.45
CA GLN A 268 0.22 9.90 21.34
C GLN A 268 -0.88 10.85 20.85
N ARG A 269 -0.50 12.09 20.55
CA ARG A 269 -1.38 13.08 19.91
C ARG A 269 -1.06 13.15 18.43
N THR A 270 -2.06 13.51 17.61
CA THR A 270 -1.88 13.76 16.19
C THR A 270 -1.86 15.25 15.89
N GLY A 271 -1.00 15.65 14.95
CA GLY A 271 -1.02 16.97 14.33
C GLY A 271 -1.99 17.08 13.15
N TYR A 272 -2.63 15.97 12.73
CA TYR A 272 -3.55 15.97 11.59
C TYR A 272 -4.91 16.56 11.98
N THR A 273 -5.28 17.65 11.32
CA THR A 273 -6.52 18.41 11.61
C THR A 273 -7.45 18.58 10.39
N ARG A 274 -7.04 18.05 9.20
CA ARG A 274 -7.83 18.16 7.98
C ARG A 274 -9.06 17.26 8.02
N ASP A 275 -10.15 17.64 7.33
CA ASP A 275 -11.41 16.87 7.29
C ASP A 275 -11.31 15.58 6.48
N ARG A 276 -10.51 15.60 5.39
CA ARG A 276 -10.34 14.45 4.51
C ARG A 276 -9.59 13.32 5.22
N TYR A 277 -10.10 12.08 5.14
CA TYR A 277 -9.49 10.94 5.80
C TYR A 277 -8.06 10.67 5.29
N LEU A 278 -7.10 10.57 6.20
CA LEU A 278 -5.69 10.34 5.92
C LEU A 278 -5.42 8.85 5.72
N HIS A 279 -4.93 8.48 4.53
CA HIS A 279 -4.55 7.11 4.24
C HIS A 279 -3.11 6.98 3.74
N ALA A 280 -2.42 8.10 3.53
CA ALA A 280 -0.98 8.13 3.21
C ALA A 280 -0.13 7.56 4.35
N LYS A 281 0.98 6.90 4.00
CA LYS A 281 1.87 6.23 4.97
C LYS A 281 3.32 6.43 4.59
N PHE A 282 4.02 7.31 5.33
CA PHE A 282 5.46 7.51 5.17
C PHE A 282 6.11 8.06 6.43
N MET A 283 7.41 7.90 6.51
CA MET A 283 8.26 8.55 7.50
C MET A 283 9.39 9.30 6.81
N LEU A 284 9.71 10.48 7.33
CA LEU A 284 10.88 11.27 6.95
C LEU A 284 11.83 11.32 8.14
N PHE A 285 13.11 11.12 7.88
CA PHE A 285 14.16 11.11 8.87
C PHE A 285 15.26 12.08 8.45
N THR A 286 15.68 12.98 9.35
CA THR A 286 16.91 13.72 9.22
C THR A 286 17.95 13.08 10.14
N MET A 287 19.06 12.64 9.60
CA MET A 287 20.14 12.01 10.36
C MET A 287 21.06 13.08 10.99
N PRO A 288 21.86 12.73 12.01
CA PRO A 288 22.77 13.68 12.66
C PRO A 288 23.80 14.31 11.71
N ASP A 289 24.15 13.63 10.63
CA ASP A 289 25.04 14.10 9.55
C ASP A 289 24.34 14.97 8.50
N GLY A 290 23.06 15.31 8.72
CA GLY A 290 22.23 16.09 7.80
C GLY A 290 21.65 15.29 6.62
N ARG A 291 21.99 14.03 6.46
CA ARG A 291 21.42 13.15 5.42
C ARG A 291 19.94 12.89 5.70
N GLU A 292 19.14 12.94 4.65
CA GLU A 292 17.71 12.64 4.72
C GLU A 292 17.41 11.23 4.22
N VAL A 293 16.50 10.55 4.90
CA VAL A 293 15.99 9.23 4.53
C VAL A 293 14.47 9.26 4.56
N ALA A 294 13.82 8.65 3.57
CA ALA A 294 12.38 8.42 3.60
C ALA A 294 12.06 6.93 3.57
N LEU A 295 11.00 6.57 4.28
CA LEU A 295 10.38 5.26 4.24
C LEU A 295 8.91 5.45 3.87
N SER A 296 8.47 4.95 2.70
CA SER A 296 7.14 5.19 2.14
C SER A 296 6.53 3.89 1.64
N GLY A 297 5.24 3.61 1.93
CA GLY A 297 4.65 2.38 1.45
C GLY A 297 3.25 2.06 2.00
N SER A 298 2.92 0.79 2.00
CA SER A 298 1.60 0.32 2.45
C SER A 298 1.49 0.14 3.96
N HIS A 299 2.62 0.03 4.68
CA HIS A 299 2.68 -0.32 6.10
C HIS A 299 2.22 0.84 7.01
N ASN A 300 1.31 0.55 7.93
CA ASN A 300 0.74 1.55 8.87
C ASN A 300 1.63 1.87 10.09
N PHE A 301 2.87 1.40 10.13
CA PHE A 301 3.83 1.61 11.22
C PHE A 301 3.32 1.23 12.61
N MET A 302 2.35 0.30 12.64
CA MET A 302 1.83 -0.30 13.86
C MET A 302 2.57 -1.62 14.15
N PHE A 303 2.83 -1.89 15.42
CA PHE A 303 3.39 -3.18 15.85
C PHE A 303 2.50 -4.36 15.41
N GLY A 304 1.18 -4.19 15.50
CA GLY A 304 0.20 -5.22 15.14
C GLY A 304 0.29 -5.68 13.68
N SER A 305 0.57 -4.79 12.72
CA SER A 305 0.69 -5.18 11.30
C SER A 305 1.81 -6.20 11.08
N GLY A 306 2.98 -5.98 11.69
CA GLY A 306 4.09 -6.92 11.62
C GLY A 306 3.85 -8.19 12.42
N PHE A 307 3.21 -8.11 13.59
CA PHE A 307 2.92 -9.25 14.45
C PHE A 307 1.90 -10.20 13.83
N LEU A 308 0.90 -9.67 13.13
CA LEU A 308 -0.17 -10.47 12.51
C LEU A 308 0.22 -11.13 11.18
N GLY A 309 1.40 -10.81 10.63
CA GLY A 309 1.90 -11.44 9.41
C GLY A 309 1.18 -10.96 8.15
N THR A 310 0.96 -9.65 8.00
CA THR A 310 0.46 -9.07 6.74
C THR A 310 1.60 -8.92 5.73
N ARG A 311 1.29 -9.11 4.44
CA ARG A 311 2.22 -8.82 3.34
C ARG A 311 2.17 -7.33 3.04
N GLU A 312 3.33 -6.67 3.13
CA GLU A 312 3.47 -5.23 2.94
C GLU A 312 4.63 -4.90 2.00
N ILE A 313 4.62 -3.70 1.44
CA ILE A 313 5.72 -3.18 0.62
C ILE A 313 6.04 -1.75 1.02
N ALA A 314 7.33 -1.41 1.07
CA ALA A 314 7.80 -0.05 1.28
C ALA A 314 9.07 0.25 0.48
N LEU A 315 9.25 1.52 0.15
CA LEU A 315 10.46 2.11 -0.39
C LEU A 315 11.26 2.72 0.75
N GLU A 316 12.52 2.36 0.87
CA GLU A 316 13.53 3.09 1.65
C GLU A 316 14.40 3.86 0.68
N THR A 317 14.51 5.19 0.84
CA THR A 317 15.24 6.02 -0.12
C THR A 317 15.95 7.21 0.51
N THR A 318 17.11 7.55 -0.08
CA THR A 318 17.84 8.82 0.14
C THR A 318 17.73 9.74 -1.08
N ASN A 319 16.94 9.38 -2.09
CA ASN A 319 16.76 10.18 -3.30
C ASN A 319 16.09 11.51 -2.97
N LYS A 320 16.81 12.60 -3.16
CA LYS A 320 16.39 13.97 -2.79
C LYS A 320 15.08 14.39 -3.47
N GLN A 321 14.84 13.93 -4.71
CA GLN A 321 13.64 14.30 -5.45
C GLN A 321 12.38 13.63 -4.88
N ILE A 322 12.46 12.35 -4.51
CA ILE A 322 11.35 11.63 -3.87
C ILE A 322 11.06 12.26 -2.50
N ILE A 323 12.12 12.52 -1.71
CA ILE A 323 11.98 13.15 -0.40
C ILE A 323 11.34 14.55 -0.51
N LYS A 324 11.77 15.36 -1.49
CA LYS A 324 11.16 16.67 -1.77
C LYS A 324 9.66 16.56 -2.08
N GLN A 325 9.26 15.59 -2.89
CA GLN A 325 7.84 15.37 -3.23
C GLN A 325 7.02 14.90 -2.02
N LEU A 326 7.58 14.06 -1.14
CA LEU A 326 6.93 13.65 0.11
C LEU A 326 6.79 14.82 1.09
N LYS A 327 7.79 15.69 1.18
CA LYS A 327 7.72 16.92 1.99
C LYS A 327 6.67 17.89 1.44
N GLN A 328 6.59 18.04 0.11
CA GLN A 328 5.57 18.86 -0.52
C GLN A 328 4.17 18.31 -0.25
N PHE A 329 3.99 16.97 -0.38
CA PHE A 329 2.71 16.31 -0.04
C PHE A 329 2.35 16.52 1.44
N LEU A 330 3.32 16.44 2.37
CA LEU A 330 3.11 16.75 3.78
C LEU A 330 2.56 18.16 3.97
N THR A 331 3.19 19.15 3.36
CA THR A 331 2.79 20.57 3.48
C THR A 331 1.42 20.84 2.86
N ASP A 332 1.15 20.29 1.68
CA ASP A 332 -0.07 20.62 0.92
C ASP A 332 -1.31 19.92 1.48
N TYR A 333 -1.16 18.69 2.01
CA TYR A 333 -2.30 17.82 2.31
C TYR A 333 -2.39 17.31 3.75
N VAL A 334 -1.33 17.44 4.55
CA VAL A 334 -1.28 16.79 5.87
C VAL A 334 -1.08 17.80 7.01
N ALA A 335 -0.03 18.61 6.95
CA ALA A 335 0.31 19.60 7.98
C ALA A 335 -0.59 20.83 7.96
#